data_9d7382e79f6c745a32b1ed1c738db655
#
_entry.id   9d7382e79f6c745a32b1ed1c738db655
#
_cell.length_a   1.000
_cell.length_b   1.000
_cell.length_c   1.000
_cell.angle_alpha   90.00
_cell.angle_beta   90.00
_cell.angle_gamma   90.00
#
_symmetry.space_group_name_H-M   'P 1'
#
loop_
_entity.id
_entity.type
_entity.pdbx_description
1 polymer ?
#
loop_
_entity_poly.entity_id
_entity_poly.type
_entity_poly.pdbx_seq_one_letter_code
_entity_poly.pdbx_strand_id
1 'polypeptide(L)'
;MANDFLFTSESVSEGHPDKVADQISDAILDAIFKQDPRSRVAAETLTNTGLVVLAGEITTNAHVDYIQIARDTIKRIGYDNTEYGIDYKGCAVMVCYDKQSNDIAQGVDHASDDHLNTGAGDQGLMFGYACDETAELMPAPVLSLIHI
;
A
#
# COMPACT_ATOMS: atom_id res chain seq x y z
N MET A 1 26.27 -30.97 -12.02
CA MET A 1 24.83 -31.19 -12.16
C MET A 1 24.15 -29.88 -11.96
N ALA A 2 23.45 -29.39 -12.97
CA ALA A 2 22.61 -28.19 -12.80
C ALA A 2 21.47 -28.57 -11.83
N ASN A 3 21.33 -27.88 -10.72
CA ASN A 3 20.18 -28.04 -9.86
C ASN A 3 19.01 -27.34 -10.54
N ASP A 4 18.14 -28.09 -11.20
CA ASP A 4 16.88 -27.56 -11.68
C ASP A 4 16.03 -27.17 -10.47
N PHE A 5 15.60 -25.93 -10.40
CA PHE A 5 14.65 -25.46 -9.41
C PHE A 5 13.46 -24.79 -10.11
N LEU A 6 12.30 -24.93 -9.51
CA LEU A 6 11.10 -24.34 -10.02
C LEU A 6 10.92 -22.94 -9.40
N PHE A 7 10.75 -21.93 -10.25
CA PHE A 7 10.40 -20.59 -9.84
C PHE A 7 9.03 -20.24 -10.41
N THR A 8 8.20 -19.56 -9.62
CA THR A 8 6.87 -19.13 -10.04
C THR A 8 6.73 -17.62 -9.88
N SER A 9 5.95 -17.00 -10.76
CA SER A 9 5.58 -15.59 -10.69
C SER A 9 4.08 -15.47 -10.89
N GLU A 10 3.45 -14.64 -10.07
CA GLU A 10 2.05 -14.26 -10.23
C GLU A 10 1.90 -12.75 -10.06
N SER A 11 0.82 -12.21 -10.56
CA SER A 11 0.42 -10.82 -10.36
C SER A 11 -1.09 -10.72 -10.36
N VAL A 12 -1.64 -9.70 -9.72
CA VAL A 12 -3.07 -9.48 -9.56
C VAL A 12 -3.51 -8.18 -10.23
N SER A 13 -4.71 -8.17 -10.79
CA SER A 13 -5.29 -7.02 -11.46
C SER A 13 -5.82 -5.98 -10.47
N GLU A 14 -6.17 -4.80 -10.96
CA GLU A 14 -6.61 -3.64 -10.19
C GLU A 14 -7.75 -3.93 -9.20
N GLY A 15 -8.71 -4.78 -9.58
CA GLY A 15 -9.86 -5.12 -8.75
C GLY A 15 -9.64 -6.28 -7.78
N HIS A 16 -8.46 -6.90 -7.76
CA HIS A 16 -8.15 -7.93 -6.77
C HIS A 16 -8.10 -7.33 -5.36
N PRO A 17 -8.61 -8.03 -4.31
CA PRO A 17 -8.62 -7.49 -2.95
C PRO A 17 -7.28 -6.94 -2.46
N ASP A 18 -6.18 -7.64 -2.73
CA ASP A 18 -4.84 -7.20 -2.35
C ASP A 18 -4.47 -5.87 -3.03
N LYS A 19 -4.81 -5.74 -4.31
CA LYS A 19 -4.53 -4.52 -5.07
C LYS A 19 -5.47 -3.37 -4.69
N VAL A 20 -6.69 -3.67 -4.31
CA VAL A 20 -7.63 -2.68 -3.74
C VAL A 20 -7.08 -2.15 -2.41
N ALA A 21 -6.57 -3.03 -1.55
CA ALA A 21 -5.95 -2.65 -0.29
C ALA A 21 -4.72 -1.75 -0.50
N ASP A 22 -3.80 -2.14 -1.39
CA ASP A 22 -2.63 -1.34 -1.77
C ASP A 22 -3.03 0.05 -2.25
N GLN A 23 -4.00 0.15 -3.17
CA GLN A 23 -4.43 1.41 -3.74
C GLN A 23 -5.09 2.34 -2.71
N ILE A 24 -5.78 1.79 -1.72
CA ILE A 24 -6.35 2.58 -0.62
C ILE A 24 -5.23 3.13 0.27
N SER A 25 -4.26 2.28 0.65
CA SER A 25 -3.10 2.69 1.45
C SER A 25 -2.29 3.78 0.74
N ASP A 26 -2.02 3.63 -0.54
CA ASP A 26 -1.32 4.61 -1.37
C ASP A 26 -2.09 5.94 -1.48
N ALA A 27 -3.40 5.89 -1.66
CA ALA A 27 -4.24 7.09 -1.75
C ALA A 27 -4.25 7.88 -0.42
N ILE A 28 -4.20 7.19 0.72
CA ILE A 28 -4.08 7.81 2.04
C ILE A 28 -2.70 8.48 2.18
N LEU A 29 -1.63 7.77 1.82
CA LEU A 29 -0.27 8.30 1.83
C LEU A 29 -0.16 9.58 0.98
N ASP A 30 -0.67 9.55 -0.24
CA ASP A 30 -0.69 10.67 -1.16
C ASP A 30 -1.45 11.88 -0.60
N ALA A 31 -2.61 11.64 0.00
CA ALA A 31 -3.43 12.71 0.58
C ALA A 31 -2.74 13.38 1.77
N ILE A 32 -2.02 12.61 2.59
CA ILE A 32 -1.23 13.12 3.71
C ILE A 32 -0.04 13.92 3.20
N PHE A 33 0.74 13.38 2.27
CA PHE A 33 1.96 14.01 1.76
C PHE A 33 1.69 15.33 1.00
N LYS A 34 0.51 15.49 0.41
CA LYS A 34 0.08 16.77 -0.17
C LYS A 34 0.00 17.91 0.85
N GLN A 35 -0.24 17.60 2.12
CA GLN A 35 -0.39 18.58 3.20
C GLN A 35 0.84 18.62 4.11
N ASP A 36 1.45 17.47 4.38
CA ASP A 36 2.61 17.34 5.27
C ASP A 36 3.63 16.33 4.70
N PRO A 37 4.59 16.80 3.87
CA PRO A 37 5.61 15.94 3.27
C PRO A 37 6.58 15.28 4.26
N ARG A 38 6.56 15.70 5.53
CA ARG A 38 7.39 15.12 6.59
C ARG A 38 6.65 14.11 7.44
N SER A 39 5.44 13.75 7.09
CA SER A 39 4.66 12.74 7.79
C SER A 39 5.34 11.38 7.76
N ARG A 40 5.07 10.59 8.78
CA ARG A 40 5.39 9.17 8.82
C ARG A 40 4.09 8.40 8.71
N VAL A 41 3.98 7.57 7.71
CA VAL A 41 2.73 6.92 7.34
C VAL A 41 2.99 5.44 7.12
N ALA A 42 2.56 4.62 8.06
CA ALA A 42 2.44 3.18 7.93
C ALA A 42 0.94 2.84 7.86
N ALA A 43 0.33 3.11 6.72
CA ALA A 43 -1.09 2.87 6.49
C ALA A 43 -1.29 1.48 5.90
N GLU A 44 -1.90 0.61 6.69
CA GLU A 44 -2.25 -0.75 6.29
C GLU A 44 -3.76 -0.84 6.02
N THR A 45 -4.13 -1.63 5.05
CA THR A 45 -5.53 -1.83 4.66
C THR A 45 -5.85 -3.31 4.53
N LEU A 46 -6.97 -3.71 5.11
CA LEU A 46 -7.59 -5.00 4.87
C LEU A 46 -8.91 -4.79 4.15
N THR A 47 -9.14 -5.53 3.08
CA THR A 47 -10.41 -5.54 2.36
C THR A 47 -11.05 -6.92 2.39
N ASN A 48 -12.37 -6.96 2.56
CA ASN A 48 -13.17 -8.15 2.46
C ASN A 48 -14.56 -7.77 1.92
N THR A 49 -15.44 -8.76 1.75
CA THR A 49 -16.82 -8.52 1.31
C THR A 49 -17.50 -7.48 2.21
N GLY A 50 -17.86 -6.34 1.62
CA GLY A 50 -18.55 -5.26 2.31
C GLY A 50 -17.77 -4.53 3.41
N LEU A 51 -16.47 -4.81 3.58
CA LEU A 51 -15.66 -4.29 4.69
C LEU A 51 -14.30 -3.79 4.24
N VAL A 52 -13.92 -2.63 4.75
CA VAL A 52 -12.55 -2.09 4.72
C VAL A 52 -12.12 -1.77 6.14
N VAL A 53 -10.93 -2.21 6.53
CA VAL A 53 -10.29 -1.84 7.79
C VAL A 53 -9.00 -1.10 7.47
N LEU A 54 -8.88 0.10 7.98
CA LEU A 54 -7.69 0.94 7.91
C LEU A 54 -7.01 0.90 9.27
N ALA A 55 -5.79 0.42 9.32
CA ALA A 55 -5.03 0.26 10.56
C ALA A 55 -3.57 0.64 10.35
N GLY A 56 -2.80 0.73 11.44
CA GLY A 56 -1.37 1.07 11.40
C GLY A 56 -1.06 2.32 12.18
N GLU A 57 0.10 2.91 11.95
CA GLU A 57 0.60 4.05 12.68
C GLU A 57 0.82 5.25 11.76
N ILE A 58 0.28 6.40 12.14
CA ILE A 58 0.41 7.65 11.40
C ILE A 58 0.82 8.77 12.34
N THR A 59 1.91 9.44 12.00
CA THR A 59 2.35 10.68 12.65
C THR A 59 2.38 11.79 11.62
N THR A 60 1.43 12.72 11.71
CA THR A 60 1.23 13.78 10.72
C THR A 60 0.58 15.01 11.33
N ASN A 61 0.80 16.17 10.70
CA ASN A 61 0.02 17.39 10.91
C ASN A 61 -1.09 17.57 9.87
N ALA A 62 -1.20 16.67 8.90
CA ALA A 62 -2.25 16.70 7.89
C ALA A 62 -3.62 16.32 8.48
N HIS A 63 -4.67 16.86 7.90
CA HIS A 63 -6.05 16.51 8.21
C HIS A 63 -6.72 15.98 6.95
N VAL A 64 -6.96 14.66 6.93
CA VAL A 64 -7.56 13.96 5.79
C VAL A 64 -8.78 13.17 6.23
N ASP A 65 -9.75 13.04 5.34
CA ASP A 65 -10.91 12.17 5.52
C ASP A 65 -10.58 10.76 4.99
N TYR A 66 -10.07 9.90 5.87
CA TYR A 66 -9.67 8.52 5.54
C TYR A 66 -10.83 7.72 4.93
N ILE A 67 -12.04 7.90 5.46
CA ILE A 67 -13.22 7.18 5.00
C ILE A 67 -13.57 7.60 3.57
N GLN A 68 -13.54 8.90 3.29
CA GLN A 68 -13.84 9.40 1.97
C GLN A 68 -12.78 8.99 0.95
N ILE A 69 -11.50 9.02 1.31
CA ILE A 69 -10.39 8.57 0.46
C ILE A 69 -10.56 7.09 0.08
N ALA A 70 -10.86 6.23 1.05
CA ALA A 70 -11.11 4.81 0.78
C ALA A 70 -12.29 4.63 -0.17
N ARG A 71 -13.42 5.32 0.05
CA ARG A 71 -14.59 5.27 -0.82
C ARG A 71 -14.31 5.75 -2.24
N ASP A 72 -13.59 6.85 -2.38
CA ASP A 72 -13.24 7.40 -3.70
C ASP A 72 -12.32 6.46 -4.47
N THR A 73 -11.40 5.79 -3.79
CA THR A 73 -10.53 4.77 -4.37
C THR A 73 -11.33 3.56 -4.86
N ILE A 74 -12.21 3.02 -4.02
CA ILE A 74 -13.11 1.90 -4.36
C ILE A 74 -13.98 2.26 -5.57
N LYS A 75 -14.52 3.49 -5.59
CA LYS A 75 -15.31 4.00 -6.71
C LYS A 75 -14.48 4.11 -7.99
N ARG A 76 -13.26 4.64 -7.90
CA ARG A 76 -12.34 4.79 -9.04
C ARG A 76 -11.99 3.43 -9.67
N ILE A 77 -11.81 2.40 -8.85
CA ILE A 77 -11.56 1.02 -9.30
C ILE A 77 -12.78 0.44 -10.05
N GLY A 78 -13.99 0.93 -9.77
CA GLY A 78 -15.22 0.50 -10.44
C GLY A 78 -16.18 -0.32 -9.57
N TYR A 79 -15.93 -0.42 -8.27
CA TYR A 79 -16.83 -1.10 -7.33
C TYR A 79 -17.99 -0.17 -6.92
N ASP A 80 -18.98 -0.06 -7.78
CA ASP A 80 -20.13 0.83 -7.65
C ASP A 80 -21.48 0.09 -7.47
N ASN A 81 -21.46 -1.24 -7.43
CA ASN A 81 -22.63 -2.10 -7.28
C ASN A 81 -22.39 -3.14 -6.17
N THR A 82 -23.37 -3.30 -5.28
CA THR A 82 -23.35 -4.27 -4.17
C THR A 82 -23.21 -5.74 -4.64
N GLU A 83 -23.61 -6.04 -5.86
CA GLU A 83 -23.47 -7.38 -6.44
C GLU A 83 -22.01 -7.81 -6.64
N TYR A 84 -21.08 -6.84 -6.65
CA TYR A 84 -19.64 -7.12 -6.74
C TYR A 84 -19.00 -7.55 -5.40
N GLY A 85 -19.80 -7.64 -4.35
CA GLY A 85 -19.36 -8.03 -3.01
C GLY A 85 -18.83 -6.88 -2.17
N ILE A 86 -18.42 -5.78 -2.77
CA ILE A 86 -18.07 -4.51 -2.13
C ILE A 86 -18.52 -3.36 -3.03
N ASP A 87 -19.07 -2.30 -2.45
CA ASP A 87 -19.35 -1.07 -3.17
C ASP A 87 -18.97 0.15 -2.34
N TYR A 88 -18.59 1.23 -3.00
CA TYR A 88 -18.07 2.43 -2.35
C TYR A 88 -19.09 3.15 -1.45
N LYS A 89 -20.39 2.96 -1.66
CA LYS A 89 -21.46 3.61 -0.87
C LYS A 89 -21.77 2.81 0.39
N GLY A 90 -21.93 1.49 0.24
CA GLY A 90 -22.49 0.62 1.27
C GLY A 90 -21.45 -0.11 2.12
N CYS A 91 -20.20 -0.21 1.70
CA CYS A 91 -19.18 -0.91 2.47
C CYS A 91 -18.92 -0.24 3.83
N ALA A 92 -18.71 -1.05 4.86
CA ALA A 92 -18.22 -0.55 6.13
C ALA A 92 -16.75 -0.11 5.98
N VAL A 93 -16.40 1.05 6.54
CA VAL A 93 -15.00 1.51 6.63
C VAL A 93 -14.69 1.76 8.10
N MET A 94 -13.78 0.96 8.65
CA MET A 94 -13.30 1.12 10.02
C MET A 94 -11.92 1.77 10.00
N VAL A 95 -11.70 2.75 10.87
CA VAL A 95 -10.42 3.47 10.99
C VAL A 95 -9.85 3.22 12.37
N CYS A 96 -8.66 2.62 12.41
CA CYS A 96 -7.95 2.18 13.61
C CYS A 96 -6.47 2.60 13.55
N TYR A 97 -6.18 3.85 13.20
CA TYR A 97 -4.81 4.35 13.19
C TYR A 97 -4.38 4.80 14.58
N ASP A 98 -3.15 4.43 14.94
CA ASP A 98 -2.48 4.84 16.15
C ASP A 98 -1.25 5.72 15.84
N LYS A 99 -0.61 6.23 16.90
CA LYS A 99 0.69 6.89 16.79
C LYS A 99 1.81 5.85 16.89
N GLN A 100 2.91 6.09 16.15
CA GLN A 100 4.12 5.28 16.24
C GLN A 100 4.59 5.13 17.70
N SER A 101 5.04 3.93 18.08
CA SER A 101 5.64 3.73 19.40
C SER A 101 6.92 4.58 19.56
N ASN A 102 7.14 5.09 20.77
CA ASN A 102 8.31 5.94 21.05
C ASN A 102 9.65 5.22 20.82
N ASP A 103 9.69 3.90 21.03
CA ASP A 103 10.91 3.10 20.86
C ASP A 103 11.29 2.97 19.37
N ILE A 104 10.32 2.75 18.52
CA ILE A 104 10.52 2.71 17.06
C ILE A 104 10.82 4.11 16.53
N ALA A 105 10.13 5.12 17.03
CA ALA A 105 10.34 6.51 16.65
C ALA A 105 11.80 6.96 16.88
N GLN A 106 12.47 6.50 17.92
CA GLN A 106 13.89 6.82 18.17
C GLN A 106 14.80 6.39 17.02
N GLY A 107 14.55 5.21 16.43
CA GLY A 107 15.34 4.71 15.28
C GLY A 107 15.08 5.47 13.98
N VAL A 108 13.90 6.06 13.85
CA VAL A 108 13.43 6.74 12.62
C VAL A 108 13.59 8.26 12.76
N ASP A 109 13.43 8.84 13.98
CA ASP A 109 13.43 10.30 14.22
C ASP A 109 14.83 10.89 14.49
N HIS A 110 15.87 10.08 14.64
CA HIS A 110 17.24 10.56 14.68
C HIS A 110 17.73 11.05 13.31
N ALA A 111 16.89 11.77 12.60
CA ALA A 111 17.33 12.61 11.52
C ALA A 111 18.01 13.84 12.13
N SER A 112 19.36 13.81 12.18
CA SER A 112 20.16 15.03 12.19
C SER A 112 19.72 15.91 11.00
N ASP A 113 20.02 17.21 11.01
CA ASP A 113 19.84 18.11 9.87
C ASP A 113 20.58 17.62 8.57
N ASP A 114 21.29 16.52 8.65
CA ASP A 114 21.95 15.84 7.56
C ASP A 114 21.02 14.78 6.95
N HIS A 115 20.46 15.10 5.79
CA HIS A 115 19.58 14.21 5.03
C HIS A 115 20.20 12.84 4.65
N LEU A 116 21.53 12.69 4.77
CA LEU A 116 22.25 11.43 4.53
C LEU A 116 22.22 10.48 5.72
N ASN A 117 21.84 10.96 6.90
CA ASN A 117 21.80 10.21 8.16
C ASN A 117 20.38 9.95 8.67
N THR A 118 19.38 10.08 7.81
CA THR A 118 18.00 9.69 8.17
C THR A 118 17.88 8.18 8.32
N GLY A 119 17.22 7.72 9.37
CA GLY A 119 16.85 6.32 9.51
C GLY A 119 15.90 5.88 8.39
N ALA A 120 16.13 4.68 7.86
CA ALA A 120 15.35 4.14 6.72
C ALA A 120 14.20 3.22 7.14
N GLY A 121 13.86 3.19 8.42
CA GLY A 121 12.85 2.31 8.99
C GLY A 121 13.45 1.31 10.00
N ASP A 122 12.68 0.32 10.39
CA ASP A 122 13.04 -0.65 11.43
C ASP A 122 13.20 -2.08 10.90
N GLN A 123 12.39 -2.47 9.92
CA GLN A 123 12.44 -3.79 9.28
C GLN A 123 12.61 -3.65 7.78
N GLY A 124 13.38 -4.55 7.19
CA GLY A 124 13.57 -4.58 5.75
C GLY A 124 14.03 -5.92 5.25
N LEU A 125 13.44 -6.34 4.12
CA LEU A 125 13.84 -7.51 3.37
C LEU A 125 13.79 -7.15 1.89
N MET A 126 14.86 -7.47 1.16
CA MET A 126 14.95 -7.15 -0.26
C MET A 126 15.24 -8.41 -1.06
N PHE A 127 14.51 -8.59 -2.16
CA PHE A 127 14.77 -9.58 -3.17
C PHE A 127 15.16 -8.90 -4.48
N GLY A 128 16.20 -9.41 -5.12
CA GLY A 128 16.55 -9.03 -6.48
C GLY A 128 16.26 -10.19 -7.42
N TYR A 129 15.43 -9.95 -8.44
CA TYR A 129 15.11 -10.96 -9.45
C TYR A 129 14.98 -10.31 -10.83
N ALA A 130 15.50 -10.98 -11.83
CA ALA A 130 15.34 -10.64 -13.24
C ALA A 130 15.28 -11.92 -14.07
N CYS A 131 14.52 -11.91 -15.15
CA CYS A 131 14.44 -13.02 -16.10
C CYS A 131 14.43 -12.48 -17.55
N ASP A 132 14.60 -13.36 -18.51
CA ASP A 132 14.61 -13.03 -19.93
C ASP A 132 13.29 -13.35 -20.66
N GLU A 133 12.21 -13.48 -19.91
CA GLU A 133 10.87 -13.72 -20.46
C GLU A 133 10.34 -12.52 -21.26
N THR A 134 10.79 -11.32 -20.91
CA THR A 134 10.39 -10.05 -21.56
C THR A 134 11.60 -9.15 -21.78
N ALA A 135 11.49 -8.19 -22.68
CA ALA A 135 12.54 -7.23 -22.97
C ALA A 135 12.91 -6.35 -21.77
N GLU A 136 11.96 -6.17 -20.84
CA GLU A 136 12.12 -5.41 -19.60
C GLU A 136 12.78 -6.21 -18.48
N LEU A 137 13.16 -7.46 -18.74
CA LEU A 137 13.75 -8.39 -17.79
C LEU A 137 12.83 -8.70 -16.60
N MET A 138 11.54 -8.65 -16.83
CA MET A 138 10.48 -8.88 -15.84
C MET A 138 9.68 -10.15 -16.20
N PRO A 139 9.14 -10.87 -15.20
CA PRO A 139 8.22 -11.96 -15.44
C PRO A 139 6.99 -11.52 -16.26
N ALA A 140 6.59 -12.33 -17.21
CA ALA A 140 5.48 -12.02 -18.12
C ALA A 140 4.14 -11.71 -17.41
N PRO A 141 3.74 -12.39 -16.31
CA PRO A 141 2.52 -12.03 -15.58
C PRO A 141 2.52 -10.61 -15.02
N VAL A 142 3.67 -10.16 -14.49
CA VAL A 142 3.80 -8.80 -13.94
C VAL A 142 3.66 -7.77 -15.05
N LEU A 143 4.39 -7.95 -16.16
CA LEU A 143 4.36 -7.01 -17.28
C LEU A 143 2.98 -6.94 -17.95
N SER A 144 2.31 -8.09 -18.10
CA SER A 144 0.98 -8.15 -18.70
C SER A 144 -0.04 -7.32 -17.92
N LEU A 145 0.01 -7.35 -16.60
CA LEU A 145 -0.96 -6.62 -15.75
C LEU A 145 -0.67 -5.12 -15.64
N ILE A 146 0.55 -4.67 -15.90
CA ILE A 146 0.86 -3.24 -16.03
C ILE A 146 0.08 -2.62 -17.22
N HIS A 147 -0.18 -3.41 -18.26
CA HIS A 147 -0.78 -2.94 -19.52
C HIS A 147 -2.29 -3.18 -19.60
N ILE A 148 -2.87 -3.91 -18.66
CA ILE A 148 -4.31 -4.16 -18.59
C ILE A 148 -4.99 -3.09 -17.74
#